data_c61947e4dbc5ab3856c4952f8221c313
#
_entry.id   c61947e4dbc5ab3856c4952f8221c313
#
_cell.length_a   1.000
_cell.length_b   1.000
_cell.length_c   1.000
_cell.angle_alpha   90.00
_cell.angle_beta   90.00
_cell.angle_gamma   90.00
#
_symmetry.space_group_name_H-M   'P 1'
#
loop_
_entity.id
_entity.type
_entity.pdbx_description
1 polymer ?
#
loop_
_entity_poly.entity_id
_entity_poly.type
_entity_poly.pdbx_seq_one_letter_code
_entity_poly.pdbx_strand_id
1 'polypeptide(L)'
;MGSNKPADPQKEEECFMGTMLLVALAVAAIGTIVTRLVRAGRREAQAEKARLADEARRQARRSLDTVWAMDDRQFEEYIADLCRRDGCTDVKRVGGAGDLGADVTGLLPDGRRVVIQCKRYAKHRTVGSRDIQTFNGTARAEHGADVPVFVASCVFTKPARDFAAKHQLVLIDVNLLGFWNSGTLLTSFLDLEIGRSGTNRKLHPDHD
;
A
#
# COMPACT_ATOMS: atom_id res chain seq x y z
N MET A 1 73.65 12.63 47.85
CA MET A 1 73.92 12.76 46.42
C MET A 1 73.14 11.65 45.69
N GLY A 2 71.92 11.89 45.25
CA GLY A 2 71.09 10.94 44.54
C GLY A 2 71.46 11.00 43.04
N SER A 3 71.96 9.94 42.48
CA SER A 3 72.29 9.80 41.09
C SER A 3 70.99 9.62 40.29
N ASN A 4 70.56 10.71 39.63
CA ASN A 4 69.44 10.69 38.68
C ASN A 4 69.97 10.10 37.37
N LYS A 5 69.71 8.79 37.17
CA LYS A 5 70.09 8.08 35.92
C LYS A 5 69.12 8.53 34.83
N PRO A 6 69.54 9.06 33.68
CA PRO A 6 68.63 9.45 32.60
C PRO A 6 67.81 8.26 32.13
N ALA A 7 66.52 8.47 31.90
CA ALA A 7 65.61 7.46 31.34
C ALA A 7 66.11 7.03 29.96
N ASP A 8 66.07 5.73 29.66
CA ASP A 8 66.48 5.14 28.40
C ASP A 8 65.41 5.49 27.31
N PRO A 9 65.70 6.33 26.33
CA PRO A 9 64.73 6.78 25.34
C PRO A 9 64.09 5.63 24.52
N GLN A 10 64.80 4.51 24.37
CA GLN A 10 64.24 3.34 23.67
C GLN A 10 63.13 2.66 24.46
N LYS A 11 63.19 2.62 25.76
CA LYS A 11 62.13 2.08 26.60
C LYS A 11 60.88 2.96 26.67
N GLU A 12 61.03 4.27 26.53
CA GLU A 12 59.88 5.21 26.43
C GLU A 12 59.13 5.06 25.11
N GLU A 13 59.87 4.89 23.98
CA GLU A 13 59.24 4.64 22.67
C GLU A 13 58.55 3.26 22.59
N GLU A 14 59.10 2.20 23.14
CA GLU A 14 58.43 0.89 23.23
C GLU A 14 57.19 0.92 24.09
N CYS A 15 57.22 1.62 25.21
CA CYS A 15 56.06 1.80 26.06
C CYS A 15 54.94 2.64 25.39
N PHE A 16 55.32 3.68 24.66
CA PHE A 16 54.39 4.54 23.90
C PHE A 16 53.73 3.76 22.76
N MET A 17 54.51 3.00 21.96
CA MET A 17 53.95 2.15 20.91
C MET A 17 53.01 1.07 21.44
N GLY A 18 53.32 0.44 22.57
CA GLY A 18 52.49 -0.55 23.23
C GLY A 18 51.13 0.05 23.68
N THR A 19 51.14 1.24 24.27
CA THR A 19 49.90 1.93 24.68
C THR A 19 49.07 2.36 23.47
N MET A 20 49.67 2.83 22.41
CA MET A 20 48.94 3.18 21.16
C MET A 20 48.27 1.96 20.51
N LEU A 21 48.95 0.82 20.52
CA LEU A 21 48.37 -0.42 19.99
C LEU A 21 47.16 -0.90 20.83
N LEU A 22 47.26 -0.83 22.15
CA LEU A 22 46.13 -1.20 23.02
C LEU A 22 44.91 -0.26 22.84
N VAL A 23 45.16 1.01 22.70
CA VAL A 23 44.07 1.99 22.40
C VAL A 23 43.42 1.70 21.05
N ALA A 24 44.20 1.42 20.01
CA ALA A 24 43.71 1.06 18.69
C ALA A 24 42.83 -0.22 18.73
N LEU A 25 43.27 -1.23 19.44
CA LEU A 25 42.51 -2.49 19.63
C LEU A 25 41.21 -2.25 20.41
N ALA A 26 41.26 -1.42 21.45
CA ALA A 26 40.07 -1.06 22.22
C ALA A 26 39.02 -0.31 21.35
N VAL A 27 39.46 0.65 20.54
CA VAL A 27 38.60 1.40 19.61
C VAL A 27 37.98 0.45 18.57
N ALA A 28 38.77 -0.46 18.01
CA ALA A 28 38.27 -1.46 17.07
C ALA A 28 37.22 -2.40 17.71
N ALA A 29 37.47 -2.83 18.94
CA ALA A 29 36.54 -3.69 19.70
C ALA A 29 35.21 -2.94 19.98
N ILE A 30 35.28 -1.68 20.41
CA ILE A 30 34.09 -0.84 20.63
C ILE A 30 33.33 -0.65 19.32
N GLY A 31 34.01 -0.36 18.22
CA GLY A 31 33.41 -0.22 16.89
C GLY A 31 32.67 -1.49 16.44
N THR A 32 33.25 -2.67 16.69
CA THR A 32 32.59 -3.95 16.38
C THR A 32 31.35 -4.22 17.24
N ILE A 33 31.41 -3.87 18.53
CA ILE A 33 30.26 -3.99 19.43
C ILE A 33 29.14 -3.06 19.01
N VAL A 34 29.44 -1.79 18.74
CA VAL A 34 28.44 -0.81 18.31
C VAL A 34 27.78 -1.25 16.98
N THR A 35 28.56 -1.69 16.03
CA THR A 35 28.00 -2.17 14.74
C THR A 35 27.12 -3.41 14.92
N ARG A 36 27.47 -4.33 15.83
CA ARG A 36 26.62 -5.49 16.16
C ARG A 36 25.30 -5.07 16.81
N LEU A 37 25.34 -4.14 17.76
CA LEU A 37 24.12 -3.63 18.44
C LEU A 37 23.21 -2.90 17.46
N VAL A 38 23.75 -2.04 16.59
CA VAL A 38 22.96 -1.34 15.56
C VAL A 38 22.33 -2.33 14.58
N ARG A 39 23.09 -3.36 14.14
CA ARG A 39 22.53 -4.40 13.27
C ARG A 39 21.45 -5.24 13.94
N ALA A 40 21.61 -5.56 15.23
CA ALA A 40 20.60 -6.27 16.01
C ALA A 40 19.31 -5.45 16.13
N GLY A 41 19.40 -4.18 16.51
CA GLY A 41 18.22 -3.30 16.60
C GLY A 41 17.50 -3.10 15.24
N ARG A 42 18.25 -3.00 14.12
CA ARG A 42 17.65 -2.95 12.78
C ARG A 42 16.92 -4.25 12.42
N ARG A 43 17.47 -5.42 12.79
CA ARG A 43 16.83 -6.72 12.55
C ARG A 43 15.52 -6.86 13.35
N GLU A 44 15.52 -6.43 14.61
CA GLU A 44 14.33 -6.45 15.45
C GLU A 44 13.24 -5.54 14.90
N ALA A 45 13.57 -4.30 14.51
CA ALA A 45 12.62 -3.36 13.91
C ALA A 45 12.06 -3.88 12.57
N GLN A 46 12.90 -4.54 11.75
CA GLN A 46 12.43 -5.17 10.50
C GLN A 46 11.53 -6.37 10.76
N ALA A 47 11.85 -7.20 11.75
CA ALA A 47 11.03 -8.35 12.13
C ALA A 47 9.66 -7.91 12.67
N GLU A 48 9.62 -6.86 13.50
CA GLU A 48 8.36 -6.30 14.01
C GLU A 48 7.50 -5.71 12.88
N LYS A 49 8.10 -4.94 11.97
CA LYS A 49 7.42 -4.41 10.77
C LYS A 49 6.86 -5.54 9.91
N ALA A 50 7.62 -6.63 9.73
CA ALA A 50 7.17 -7.79 8.97
C ALA A 50 5.98 -8.51 9.66
N ARG A 51 6.00 -8.64 10.99
CA ARG A 51 4.88 -9.20 11.76
C ARG A 51 3.62 -8.38 11.63
N LEU A 52 3.70 -7.06 11.81
CA LEU A 52 2.55 -6.15 11.64
C LEU A 52 1.98 -6.20 10.23
N ALA A 53 2.84 -6.27 9.21
CA ALA A 53 2.41 -6.43 7.82
C ALA A 53 1.70 -7.78 7.57
N ASP A 54 2.17 -8.87 8.18
CA ASP A 54 1.53 -10.19 8.06
C ASP A 54 0.17 -10.22 8.79
N GLU A 55 0.08 -9.63 9.96
CA GLU A 55 -1.19 -9.47 10.70
C GLU A 55 -2.22 -8.65 9.90
N ALA A 56 -1.79 -7.52 9.33
CA ALA A 56 -2.64 -6.71 8.45
C ALA A 56 -3.13 -7.49 7.21
N ARG A 57 -2.24 -8.27 6.58
CA ARG A 57 -2.60 -9.16 5.46
C ARG A 57 -3.61 -10.23 5.86
N ARG A 58 -3.44 -10.85 7.05
CA ARG A 58 -4.40 -11.84 7.57
C ARG A 58 -5.75 -11.21 7.86
N GLN A 59 -5.79 -10.03 8.42
CA GLN A 59 -7.02 -9.28 8.68
C GLN A 59 -7.73 -8.90 7.37
N ALA A 60 -6.99 -8.38 6.39
CA ALA A 60 -7.51 -8.09 5.05
C ALA A 60 -8.08 -9.33 4.37
N ARG A 61 -7.43 -10.50 4.48
CA ARG A 61 -7.96 -11.76 3.92
C ARG A 61 -9.27 -12.18 4.58
N ARG A 62 -9.38 -12.12 5.92
CA ARG A 62 -10.62 -12.46 6.63
C ARG A 62 -11.78 -11.56 6.24
N SER A 63 -11.52 -10.28 6.03
CA SER A 63 -12.54 -9.33 5.57
C SER A 63 -12.99 -9.59 4.13
N LEU A 64 -12.09 -10.07 3.26
CA LEU A 64 -12.41 -10.46 1.89
C LEU A 64 -13.25 -11.73 1.82
N ASP A 65 -13.07 -12.70 2.74
CA ASP A 65 -13.93 -13.88 2.80
C ASP A 65 -15.41 -13.48 3.02
N THR A 66 -15.66 -12.44 3.82
CA THR A 66 -16.99 -11.85 3.98
C THR A 66 -17.51 -11.24 2.68
N VAL A 67 -16.65 -10.54 1.91
CA VAL A 67 -17.02 -9.95 0.60
C VAL A 67 -17.43 -11.02 -0.40
N TRP A 68 -16.73 -12.17 -0.45
CA TRP A 68 -17.12 -13.26 -1.36
C TRP A 68 -18.41 -13.98 -0.95
N ALA A 69 -18.80 -13.89 0.32
CA ALA A 69 -20.06 -14.44 0.82
C ALA A 69 -21.28 -13.54 0.53
N MET A 70 -21.07 -12.26 0.20
CA MET A 70 -22.13 -11.31 -0.15
C MET A 70 -22.80 -11.69 -1.46
N ASP A 71 -24.08 -11.31 -1.63
CA ASP A 71 -24.71 -11.19 -2.95
C ASP A 71 -24.32 -9.86 -3.64
N ASP A 72 -24.76 -9.65 -4.89
CA ASP A 72 -24.37 -8.47 -5.66
C ASP A 72 -24.88 -7.18 -4.99
N ARG A 73 -26.13 -7.19 -4.49
CA ARG A 73 -26.73 -6.03 -3.80
C ARG A 73 -26.02 -5.71 -2.48
N GLN A 74 -25.67 -6.73 -1.71
CA GLN A 74 -24.91 -6.56 -0.48
C GLN A 74 -23.51 -5.99 -0.76
N PHE A 75 -22.89 -6.42 -1.85
CA PHE A 75 -21.59 -5.89 -2.27
C PHE A 75 -21.68 -4.41 -2.68
N GLU A 76 -22.70 -4.00 -3.44
CA GLU A 76 -22.93 -2.60 -3.79
C GLU A 76 -23.15 -1.72 -2.55
N GLU A 77 -23.98 -2.17 -1.59
CA GLU A 77 -24.21 -1.43 -0.34
C GLU A 77 -22.94 -1.34 0.49
N TYR A 78 -22.17 -2.42 0.56
CA TYR A 78 -20.88 -2.42 1.25
C TYR A 78 -19.90 -1.40 0.65
N ILE A 79 -19.83 -1.28 -0.68
CA ILE A 79 -19.01 -0.26 -1.35
C ILE A 79 -19.55 1.16 -1.04
N ALA A 80 -20.85 1.35 -1.01
CA ALA A 80 -21.46 2.62 -0.61
C ALA A 80 -21.09 3.00 0.83
N ASP A 81 -21.09 2.04 1.76
CA ASP A 81 -20.68 2.26 3.15
C ASP A 81 -19.21 2.64 3.28
N LEU A 82 -18.32 2.02 2.49
CA LEU A 82 -16.91 2.41 2.43
C LEU A 82 -16.75 3.86 1.93
N CYS A 83 -17.53 4.27 0.92
CA CYS A 83 -17.53 5.66 0.46
C CYS A 83 -17.98 6.63 1.56
N ARG A 84 -19.08 6.31 2.28
CA ARG A 84 -19.59 7.13 3.42
C ARG A 84 -18.54 7.24 4.53
N ARG A 85 -17.91 6.13 4.91
CA ARG A 85 -16.83 6.10 5.90
C ARG A 85 -15.68 7.04 5.52
N ASP A 86 -15.36 7.13 4.23
CA ASP A 86 -14.24 7.92 3.71
C ASP A 86 -14.61 9.40 3.48
N GLY A 87 -15.80 9.82 3.92
CA GLY A 87 -16.24 11.22 3.87
C GLY A 87 -16.89 11.63 2.54
N CYS A 88 -17.26 10.66 1.69
CA CYS A 88 -18.09 10.98 0.52
C CYS A 88 -19.50 11.40 0.96
N THR A 89 -20.07 12.39 0.29
CA THR A 89 -21.43 12.87 0.51
C THR A 89 -22.36 12.46 -0.64
N ASP A 90 -23.66 12.59 -0.45
CA ASP A 90 -24.73 12.20 -1.42
C ASP A 90 -24.56 10.77 -1.96
N VAL A 91 -24.00 9.87 -1.14
CA VAL A 91 -23.75 8.48 -1.53
C VAL A 91 -25.09 7.74 -1.68
N LYS A 92 -25.35 7.25 -2.88
CA LYS A 92 -26.54 6.49 -3.25
C LYS A 92 -26.15 5.19 -3.94
N ARG A 93 -26.75 4.08 -3.51
CA ARG A 93 -26.81 2.86 -4.30
C ARG A 93 -27.92 3.03 -5.34
N VAL A 94 -27.58 2.98 -6.61
CA VAL A 94 -28.49 3.18 -7.74
C VAL A 94 -28.65 1.95 -8.62
N GLY A 95 -27.89 0.89 -8.34
CA GLY A 95 -27.91 -0.37 -9.09
C GLY A 95 -29.30 -0.98 -9.25
N GLY A 96 -29.58 -1.50 -10.42
CA GLY A 96 -30.84 -2.12 -10.78
C GLY A 96 -31.03 -2.24 -12.29
N ALA A 97 -32.20 -2.69 -12.73
CA ALA A 97 -32.51 -2.78 -14.14
C ALA A 97 -32.49 -1.39 -14.81
N GLY A 98 -31.64 -1.20 -15.81
CA GLY A 98 -31.53 0.07 -16.53
C GLY A 98 -30.56 1.07 -15.90
N ASP A 99 -29.74 0.66 -14.94
CA ASP A 99 -28.74 1.52 -14.25
C ASP A 99 -27.57 1.95 -15.16
N LEU A 100 -27.52 1.50 -16.39
CA LEU A 100 -26.46 1.79 -17.37
C LEU A 100 -25.05 1.59 -16.81
N GLY A 101 -24.92 0.66 -15.84
CA GLY A 101 -23.66 0.26 -15.25
C GLY A 101 -23.18 1.14 -14.09
N ALA A 102 -24.04 1.98 -13.49
CA ALA A 102 -23.73 2.67 -12.25
C ALA A 102 -24.41 1.96 -11.07
N ASP A 103 -23.65 1.45 -10.14
CA ASP A 103 -24.17 0.79 -8.93
C ASP A 103 -24.16 1.72 -7.73
N VAL A 104 -23.13 2.56 -7.60
CA VAL A 104 -23.00 3.56 -6.53
C VAL A 104 -22.59 4.91 -7.11
N THR A 105 -23.22 5.98 -6.64
CA THR A 105 -22.84 7.36 -6.96
C THR A 105 -22.65 8.18 -5.69
N GLY A 106 -21.85 9.25 -5.75
CA GLY A 106 -21.62 10.16 -4.64
C GLY A 106 -20.73 11.34 -5.02
N LEU A 107 -20.45 12.18 -4.03
CA LEU A 107 -19.48 13.27 -4.14
C LEU A 107 -18.28 12.96 -3.25
N LEU A 108 -17.08 13.04 -3.80
CA LEU A 108 -15.82 12.97 -3.06
C LEU A 108 -15.68 14.18 -2.12
N PRO A 109 -14.81 14.12 -1.09
CA PRO A 109 -14.57 15.26 -0.20
C PRO A 109 -14.12 16.56 -0.91
N ASP A 110 -13.55 16.45 -2.11
CA ASP A 110 -13.15 17.59 -2.95
C ASP A 110 -14.27 18.09 -3.90
N GLY A 111 -15.48 17.52 -3.80
CA GLY A 111 -16.66 17.89 -4.58
C GLY A 111 -16.79 17.19 -5.93
N ARG A 112 -15.79 16.42 -6.39
CA ARG A 112 -15.89 15.66 -7.65
C ARG A 112 -16.92 14.54 -7.55
N ARG A 113 -17.68 14.34 -8.64
CA ARG A 113 -18.68 13.27 -8.72
C ARG A 113 -17.99 11.93 -8.98
N VAL A 114 -18.13 11.00 -8.04
CA VAL A 114 -17.71 9.62 -8.21
C VAL A 114 -18.89 8.76 -8.68
N VAL A 115 -18.63 7.92 -9.67
CA VAL A 115 -19.57 6.89 -10.17
C VAL A 115 -18.86 5.55 -10.15
N ILE A 116 -19.46 4.56 -9.52
CA ILE A 116 -18.83 3.27 -9.26
C ILE A 116 -19.68 2.16 -9.87
N GLN A 117 -19.03 1.30 -10.65
CA GLN A 117 -19.53 -0.01 -11.05
C GLN A 117 -18.95 -1.07 -10.14
N CYS A 118 -19.78 -1.96 -9.64
CA CYS A 118 -19.41 -3.07 -8.77
C CYS A 118 -19.52 -4.41 -9.53
N LYS A 119 -18.53 -5.28 -9.40
CA LYS A 119 -18.59 -6.66 -9.93
C LYS A 119 -18.12 -7.65 -8.87
N ARG A 120 -19.09 -8.34 -8.27
CA ARG A 120 -18.83 -9.43 -7.34
C ARG A 120 -18.70 -10.74 -8.11
N TYR A 121 -17.50 -11.20 -8.29
CA TYR A 121 -17.19 -12.48 -8.92
C TYR A 121 -16.53 -13.45 -7.92
N ALA A 122 -16.62 -14.75 -8.24
CA ALA A 122 -15.88 -15.77 -7.48
C ALA A 122 -14.37 -15.49 -7.52
N LYS A 123 -13.66 -15.87 -6.47
CA LYS A 123 -12.24 -15.55 -6.22
C LYS A 123 -11.29 -15.89 -7.38
N HIS A 124 -11.60 -16.94 -8.14
CA HIS A 124 -10.76 -17.42 -9.27
C HIS A 124 -11.11 -16.77 -10.62
N ARG A 125 -12.13 -15.90 -10.66
CA ARG A 125 -12.51 -15.20 -11.89
C ARG A 125 -11.66 -13.94 -12.10
N THR A 126 -11.75 -13.39 -13.32
CA THR A 126 -11.12 -12.13 -13.69
C THR A 126 -12.11 -11.24 -14.43
N VAL A 127 -11.95 -9.92 -14.30
CA VAL A 127 -12.68 -8.93 -15.09
C VAL A 127 -11.89 -8.63 -16.37
N GLY A 128 -12.54 -8.76 -17.51
CA GLY A 128 -11.96 -8.46 -18.84
C GLY A 128 -12.13 -7.00 -19.26
N SER A 129 -11.48 -6.63 -20.36
CA SER A 129 -11.58 -5.28 -20.92
C SER A 129 -12.97 -4.91 -21.41
N ARG A 130 -13.79 -5.89 -21.80
CA ARG A 130 -15.17 -5.66 -22.26
C ARG A 130 -16.04 -5.02 -21.19
N ASP A 131 -15.97 -5.51 -19.94
CA ASP A 131 -16.73 -4.95 -18.84
C ASP A 131 -16.35 -3.48 -18.58
N ILE A 132 -15.03 -3.20 -18.61
CA ILE A 132 -14.49 -1.85 -18.41
C ILE A 132 -14.89 -0.91 -19.57
N GLN A 133 -14.90 -1.39 -20.81
CA GLN A 133 -15.33 -0.63 -21.98
C GLN A 133 -16.80 -0.27 -21.90
N THR A 134 -17.66 -1.20 -21.48
CA THR A 134 -19.09 -0.96 -21.30
C THR A 134 -19.32 0.15 -20.29
N PHE A 135 -18.71 0.06 -19.11
CA PHE A 135 -18.82 1.08 -18.07
C PHE A 135 -18.26 2.44 -18.50
N ASN A 136 -17.11 2.45 -19.19
CA ASN A 136 -16.52 3.68 -19.72
C ASN A 136 -17.49 4.44 -20.67
N GLY A 137 -18.28 3.72 -21.45
CA GLY A 137 -19.25 4.31 -22.37
C GLY A 137 -20.34 5.11 -21.68
N THR A 138 -20.73 4.76 -20.47
CA THR A 138 -21.85 5.36 -19.75
C THR A 138 -21.45 6.22 -18.55
N ALA A 139 -20.34 5.91 -17.88
CA ALA A 139 -19.96 6.54 -16.64
C ALA A 139 -19.90 8.08 -16.70
N ARG A 140 -19.32 8.64 -17.75
CA ARG A 140 -19.23 10.09 -17.95
C ARG A 140 -20.42 10.66 -18.71
N ALA A 141 -20.84 9.98 -19.79
CA ALA A 141 -21.87 10.46 -20.68
C ALA A 141 -23.26 10.49 -20.03
N GLU A 142 -23.61 9.40 -19.32
CA GLU A 142 -24.94 9.23 -18.73
C GLU A 142 -25.00 9.65 -17.26
N HIS A 143 -23.91 9.40 -16.50
CA HIS A 143 -23.89 9.63 -15.06
C HIS A 143 -23.08 10.85 -14.63
N GLY A 144 -22.41 11.55 -15.54
CA GLY A 144 -21.63 12.76 -15.27
C GLY A 144 -20.46 12.51 -14.33
N ALA A 145 -19.79 11.34 -14.43
CA ALA A 145 -18.66 11.01 -13.58
C ALA A 145 -17.45 11.90 -13.85
N ASP A 146 -16.96 12.61 -12.84
CA ASP A 146 -15.63 13.19 -12.83
C ASP A 146 -14.59 12.08 -12.62
N VAL A 147 -14.93 11.16 -11.71
CA VAL A 147 -14.10 10.04 -11.30
C VAL A 147 -14.87 8.73 -11.49
N PRO A 148 -14.74 8.04 -12.62
CA PRO A 148 -15.30 6.71 -12.81
C PRO A 148 -14.41 5.66 -12.13
N VAL A 149 -15.02 4.82 -11.29
CA VAL A 149 -14.35 3.78 -10.52
C VAL A 149 -14.99 2.43 -10.82
N PHE A 150 -14.19 1.41 -11.08
CA PHE A 150 -14.66 0.04 -11.23
C PHE A 150 -14.11 -0.83 -10.12
N VAL A 151 -14.98 -1.37 -9.28
CA VAL A 151 -14.62 -2.20 -8.13
C VAL A 151 -14.96 -3.66 -8.41
N ALA A 152 -14.00 -4.56 -8.22
CA ALA A 152 -14.22 -5.99 -8.40
C ALA A 152 -13.69 -6.82 -7.22
N SER A 153 -14.43 -7.87 -6.86
CA SER A 153 -14.01 -8.87 -5.85
C SER A 153 -13.00 -9.90 -6.39
N CYS A 154 -12.45 -9.67 -7.58
CA CYS A 154 -11.42 -10.46 -8.24
C CYS A 154 -10.41 -9.56 -8.96
N VAL A 155 -9.41 -10.13 -9.63
CA VAL A 155 -8.38 -9.37 -10.34
C VAL A 155 -8.80 -8.97 -11.74
N PHE A 156 -8.21 -7.90 -12.28
CA PHE A 156 -8.39 -7.47 -13.67
C PHE A 156 -7.36 -8.10 -14.59
N THR A 157 -7.75 -8.40 -15.82
CA THR A 157 -6.80 -8.82 -16.87
C THR A 157 -5.89 -7.67 -17.27
N LYS A 158 -4.73 -7.96 -17.86
CA LYS A 158 -3.83 -6.92 -18.37
C LYS A 158 -4.53 -5.99 -19.38
N PRO A 159 -5.27 -6.50 -20.40
CA PRO A 159 -6.02 -5.63 -21.32
C PRO A 159 -7.05 -4.72 -20.63
N ALA A 160 -7.69 -5.18 -19.53
CA ALA A 160 -8.60 -4.35 -18.76
C ALA A 160 -7.87 -3.18 -18.08
N ARG A 161 -6.72 -3.44 -17.48
CA ARG A 161 -5.88 -2.40 -16.84
C ARG A 161 -5.33 -1.40 -17.86
N ASP A 162 -4.81 -1.89 -18.99
CA ASP A 162 -4.28 -1.04 -20.06
C ASP A 162 -5.37 -0.09 -20.62
N PHE A 163 -6.60 -0.62 -20.81
CA PHE A 163 -7.73 0.18 -21.23
C PHE A 163 -8.12 1.23 -20.18
N ALA A 164 -8.25 0.83 -18.92
CA ALA A 164 -8.61 1.73 -17.83
C ALA A 164 -7.61 2.88 -17.68
N ALA A 165 -6.31 2.59 -17.73
CA ALA A 165 -5.25 3.60 -17.68
C ALA A 165 -5.37 4.61 -18.83
N LYS A 166 -5.62 4.14 -20.06
CA LYS A 166 -5.80 5.00 -21.23
C LYS A 166 -7.01 5.93 -21.09
N HIS A 167 -8.08 5.47 -20.46
CA HIS A 167 -9.35 6.19 -20.34
C HIS A 167 -9.58 6.80 -18.95
N GLN A 168 -8.56 6.83 -18.09
CA GLN A 168 -8.61 7.44 -16.76
C GLN A 168 -9.76 6.87 -15.91
N LEU A 169 -9.91 5.53 -15.91
CA LEU A 169 -10.79 4.82 -14.99
C LEU A 169 -9.96 4.28 -13.82
N VAL A 170 -10.45 4.46 -12.63
CA VAL A 170 -9.84 3.88 -11.43
C VAL A 170 -10.30 2.43 -11.27
N LEU A 171 -9.37 1.51 -11.15
CA LEU A 171 -9.66 0.10 -10.91
C LEU A 171 -9.31 -0.28 -9.47
N ILE A 172 -10.28 -0.82 -8.74
CA ILE A 172 -10.08 -1.38 -7.40
C ILE A 172 -10.34 -2.87 -7.48
N ASP A 173 -9.27 -3.66 -7.55
CA ASP A 173 -9.33 -5.12 -7.52
C ASP A 173 -9.45 -5.64 -6.09
N VAL A 174 -9.53 -6.96 -5.95
CA VAL A 174 -9.62 -7.63 -4.64
C VAL A 174 -8.48 -7.26 -3.69
N ASN A 175 -7.27 -6.97 -4.19
CA ASN A 175 -6.14 -6.60 -3.35
C ASN A 175 -6.29 -5.17 -2.82
N LEU A 176 -6.63 -4.22 -3.69
CA LEU A 176 -6.91 -2.83 -3.32
C LEU A 176 -8.15 -2.73 -2.43
N LEU A 177 -9.19 -3.54 -2.69
CA LEU A 177 -10.37 -3.62 -1.84
C LEU A 177 -10.02 -4.09 -0.42
N GLY A 178 -9.08 -5.01 -0.27
CA GLY A 178 -8.54 -5.41 1.02
C GLY A 178 -7.91 -4.25 1.79
N PHE A 179 -7.13 -3.40 1.12
CA PHE A 179 -6.56 -2.19 1.72
C PHE A 179 -7.63 -1.16 2.05
N TRP A 180 -8.59 -0.94 1.14
CA TRP A 180 -9.71 -0.04 1.36
C TRP A 180 -10.51 -0.44 2.60
N ASN A 181 -10.86 -1.70 2.71
CA ASN A 181 -11.54 -2.24 3.87
C ASN A 181 -10.72 -2.11 5.18
N SER A 182 -9.41 -2.19 5.11
CA SER A 182 -8.50 -2.04 6.26
C SER A 182 -8.25 -0.58 6.68
N GLY A 183 -8.94 0.40 6.06
CA GLY A 183 -8.89 1.80 6.44
C GLY A 183 -8.11 2.73 5.50
N THR A 184 -7.55 2.23 4.40
CA THR A 184 -7.05 3.12 3.34
C THR A 184 -8.22 3.90 2.75
N LEU A 185 -8.07 5.19 2.53
CA LEU A 185 -9.14 6.04 2.00
C LEU A 185 -9.28 5.85 0.47
N LEU A 186 -10.51 6.00 -0.04
CA LEU A 186 -10.79 5.98 -1.48
C LEU A 186 -9.91 6.96 -2.26
N THR A 187 -9.73 8.18 -1.74
CA THR A 187 -8.92 9.23 -2.35
C THR A 187 -7.46 8.82 -2.59
N SER A 188 -6.90 7.95 -1.73
CA SER A 188 -5.53 7.44 -1.90
C SER A 188 -5.35 6.59 -3.16
N PHE A 189 -6.41 5.95 -3.65
CA PHE A 189 -6.36 5.17 -4.90
C PHE A 189 -6.49 6.07 -6.12
N LEU A 190 -7.18 7.22 -6.00
CA LEU A 190 -7.36 8.15 -7.10
C LEU A 190 -6.04 8.79 -7.52
N ASP A 191 -5.19 9.13 -6.56
CA ASP A 191 -3.87 9.72 -6.82
C ASP A 191 -2.90 8.75 -7.51
N LEU A 192 -3.10 7.44 -7.29
CA LEU A 192 -2.28 6.38 -7.89
C LEU A 192 -2.58 6.15 -9.38
N GLU A 193 -3.83 6.34 -9.79
CA GLU A 193 -4.30 5.99 -11.14
C GLU A 193 -4.35 7.18 -12.10
N ILE A 194 -4.67 8.38 -11.62
CA ILE A 194 -4.77 9.59 -12.46
C ILE A 194 -3.38 10.08 -12.91
N GLY A 195 -2.31 9.68 -12.25
CA GLY A 195 -0.97 10.20 -12.48
C GLY A 195 0.03 9.30 -13.18
N ARG A 196 -0.16 7.98 -13.31
CA ARG A 196 0.84 7.07 -13.92
C ARG A 196 0.27 5.72 -14.31
N SER A 197 0.49 5.35 -15.57
CA SER A 197 0.63 4.01 -16.11
C SER A 197 0.71 2.90 -15.06
N GLY A 198 -0.40 2.21 -14.86
CA GLY A 198 -0.66 0.85 -14.40
C GLY A 198 0.43 0.00 -13.76
N THR A 199 1.17 0.50 -12.78
CA THR A 199 1.95 -0.34 -11.91
C THR A 199 1.68 0.01 -10.45
N ASN A 200 1.03 -0.88 -9.75
CA ASN A 200 0.78 -0.93 -8.29
C ASN A 200 2.09 -0.91 -7.47
N ARG A 201 3.09 -0.10 -7.87
CA ARG A 201 4.43 -0.14 -7.27
C ARG A 201 4.56 0.65 -5.98
N LYS A 202 3.54 1.44 -5.58
CA LYS A 202 3.61 2.28 -4.37
C LYS A 202 2.81 1.77 -3.15
N LEU A 203 1.94 0.77 -3.31
CA LEU A 203 1.25 0.15 -2.17
C LEU A 203 1.95 -1.11 -1.66
N HIS A 204 3.07 -1.51 -2.27
CA HIS A 204 4.01 -2.44 -1.66
C HIS A 204 5.09 -1.60 -0.97
N PRO A 205 5.09 -1.48 0.37
CA PRO A 205 6.28 -1.07 1.07
C PRO A 205 7.29 -2.19 0.90
N ASP A 206 8.42 -1.83 0.30
CA ASP A 206 9.65 -2.58 0.28
C ASP A 206 9.73 -3.83 -0.62
N HIS A 207 10.14 -3.59 -1.85
CA HIS A 207 11.14 -4.40 -2.53
C HIS A 207 12.10 -3.42 -3.22
N ASP A 208 13.03 -2.91 -2.42
CA ASP A 208 14.40 -2.58 -2.77
C ASP A 208 15.32 -3.29 -1.77
#